data_078c08f03dcb9325493c29b23cb1d747
#
_entry.id   078c08f03dcb9325493c29b23cb1d747
#
_cell.length_a   1.000
_cell.length_b   1.000
_cell.length_c   1.000
_cell.angle_alpha   90.00
_cell.angle_beta   90.00
_cell.angle_gamma   90.00
#
_symmetry.space_group_name_H-M   'P 1'
#
loop_
_entity.id
_entity.type
_entity.pdbx_description
1 polymer ?
#
loop_
_entity_poly.entity_id
_entity_poly.type
_entity_poly.pdbx_seq_one_letter_code
_entity_poly.pdbx_strand_id
1 'polypeptide(L)'
;MKISQFKPNTTVAAIIEQNGKFLLVEELTDRGNRYNQPAGHLEDNETLIQAVIRETMEESAYEFTPTFLLGVYQWKHTLNDTTYLRFAFIGKAGVHYPLQELDDGIVQALWMDIDEIREKASLMRSPQVLTCIEDYLAGRRYPLEVITNL
;
A
#
# COMPACT_ATOMS: atom_id res chain seq x y z
N MET A 1 -26.43 16.06 -23.38
CA MET A 1 -25.90 14.69 -23.30
C MET A 1 -24.89 14.64 -22.16
N LYS A 2 -25.05 13.69 -21.23
CA LYS A 2 -24.05 13.43 -20.19
C LYS A 2 -22.98 12.54 -20.76
N ILE A 3 -21.73 13.00 -20.67
CA ILE A 3 -20.57 12.18 -20.98
C ILE A 3 -20.11 11.56 -19.66
N SER A 4 -19.97 10.23 -19.62
CA SER A 4 -19.42 9.54 -18.46
C SER A 4 -17.98 9.96 -18.26
N GLN A 5 -17.66 10.45 -17.06
CA GLN A 5 -16.30 10.83 -16.72
C GLN A 5 -15.51 9.61 -16.25
N PHE A 6 -14.32 9.43 -16.81
CA PHE A 6 -13.40 8.41 -16.34
C PHE A 6 -12.95 8.73 -14.91
N LYS A 7 -13.00 7.73 -14.04
CA LYS A 7 -12.61 7.85 -12.64
C LYS A 7 -11.70 6.69 -12.27
N PRO A 8 -10.40 6.94 -12.12
CA PRO A 8 -9.51 5.90 -11.60
C PRO A 8 -9.78 5.65 -10.12
N ASN A 9 -9.41 4.47 -9.66
CA ASN A 9 -9.43 4.15 -8.24
C ASN A 9 -8.19 4.75 -7.58
N THR A 10 -8.39 5.69 -6.66
CA THR A 10 -7.31 6.30 -5.90
C THR A 10 -7.04 5.46 -4.66
N THR A 11 -5.80 4.99 -4.54
CA THR A 11 -5.38 4.16 -3.41
C THR A 11 -4.15 4.73 -2.74
N VAL A 12 -3.90 4.27 -1.52
CA VAL A 12 -2.71 4.58 -0.75
C VAL A 12 -2.01 3.29 -0.36
N ALA A 13 -0.70 3.35 -0.14
CA ALA A 13 0.07 2.20 0.30
C ALA A 13 1.20 2.66 1.22
N ALA A 14 1.55 1.83 2.20
CA ALA A 14 2.63 2.11 3.14
C ALA A 14 3.83 1.21 2.86
N ILE A 15 5.01 1.83 2.66
CA ILE A 15 6.29 1.15 2.52
C ILE A 15 7.04 1.34 3.83
N ILE A 16 7.17 0.26 4.59
CA ILE A 16 7.74 0.28 5.93
C ILE A 16 8.85 -0.76 5.99
N GLU A 17 10.07 -0.30 6.15
CA GLU A 17 11.22 -1.18 6.37
C GLU A 17 11.66 -1.12 7.82
N GLN A 18 11.95 -2.27 8.41
CA GLN A 18 12.47 -2.38 9.75
C GLN A 18 13.43 -3.57 9.82
N ASN A 19 14.67 -3.31 10.19
CA ASN A 19 15.71 -4.36 10.30
C ASN A 19 15.87 -5.19 9.02
N GLY A 20 15.80 -4.53 7.86
CA GLY A 20 15.96 -5.19 6.56
C GLY A 20 14.74 -5.94 6.07
N LYS A 21 13.62 -5.82 6.74
CA LYS A 21 12.36 -6.46 6.36
C LYS A 21 11.26 -5.43 6.13
N PHE A 22 10.36 -5.78 5.23
CA PHE A 22 9.22 -4.94 4.87
C PHE A 22 7.93 -5.48 5.46
N LEU A 23 7.10 -4.58 5.98
CA LEU A 23 5.77 -4.94 6.44
C LEU A 23 4.86 -5.19 5.24
N LEU A 24 4.35 -6.40 5.13
CA LEU A 24 3.37 -6.80 4.12
C LEU A 24 2.13 -7.38 4.80
N VAL A 25 1.06 -7.49 4.04
CA VAL A 25 -0.14 -8.20 4.45
C VAL A 25 -0.40 -9.34 3.48
N GLU A 26 -0.94 -10.43 3.99
CA GLU A 26 -1.40 -11.54 3.19
C GLU A 26 -2.92 -11.45 3.07
N GLU A 27 -3.41 -11.41 1.84
CA GLU A 27 -4.83 -11.24 1.54
C GLU A 27 -5.40 -12.48 0.88
N LEU A 28 -6.61 -12.86 1.27
CA LEU A 28 -7.37 -13.88 0.54
C LEU A 28 -8.00 -13.23 -0.68
N THR A 29 -7.70 -13.77 -1.87
CA THR A 29 -8.25 -13.30 -3.13
C THR A 29 -8.92 -14.44 -3.88
N ASP A 30 -9.64 -14.15 -4.96
CA ASP A 30 -10.23 -15.15 -5.85
C ASP A 30 -9.18 -16.02 -6.57
N ARG A 31 -7.92 -15.61 -6.54
CA ARG A 31 -6.78 -16.37 -7.10
C ARG A 31 -5.90 -17.00 -6.01
N GLY A 32 -6.43 -17.14 -4.78
CA GLY A 32 -5.68 -17.62 -3.62
C GLY A 32 -5.05 -16.47 -2.84
N ASN A 33 -4.21 -16.80 -1.88
CA ASN A 33 -3.58 -15.80 -1.03
C ASN A 33 -2.51 -15.01 -1.80
N ARG A 34 -2.49 -13.70 -1.62
CA ARG A 34 -1.55 -12.79 -2.25
C ARG A 34 -1.00 -11.81 -1.22
N TYR A 35 0.19 -11.29 -1.50
CA TYR A 35 0.86 -10.32 -0.63
C TYR A 35 0.74 -8.90 -1.20
N ASN A 36 0.60 -7.93 -0.31
CA ASN A 36 0.53 -6.52 -0.67
C ASN A 36 1.18 -5.70 0.44
N GLN A 37 1.54 -4.45 0.15
CA GLN A 37 1.76 -3.50 1.23
C GLN A 37 0.42 -3.30 1.96
N PRO A 38 0.43 -2.81 3.21
CA PRO A 38 -0.80 -2.23 3.78
C PRO A 38 -1.29 -1.15 2.83
N ALA A 39 -2.49 -1.30 2.29
CA ALA A 39 -2.99 -0.47 1.19
C ALA A 39 -4.50 -0.50 1.12
N GLY A 40 -5.10 0.53 0.54
CA GLY A 40 -6.53 0.57 0.33
C GLY A 40 -6.98 1.86 -0.33
N HIS A 41 -8.29 2.03 -0.45
CA HIS A 41 -8.90 3.15 -1.15
C HIS A 41 -8.97 4.40 -0.29
N LEU A 42 -8.74 5.56 -0.93
CA LEU A 42 -9.07 6.84 -0.33
C LEU A 42 -10.60 6.90 -0.10
N GLU A 43 -11.00 7.30 1.09
CA GLU A 43 -12.41 7.50 1.43
C GLU A 43 -12.78 8.99 1.35
N ASP A 44 -14.07 9.26 1.23
CA ASP A 44 -14.57 10.62 1.21
C ASP A 44 -14.20 11.36 2.51
N ASN A 45 -13.86 12.63 2.38
CA ASN A 45 -13.51 13.52 3.50
C ASN A 45 -12.24 13.13 4.28
N GLU A 46 -11.35 12.33 3.69
CA GLU A 46 -10.03 12.11 4.30
C GLU A 46 -8.90 12.57 3.39
N THR A 47 -7.79 12.97 3.98
CA THR A 47 -6.56 13.25 3.24
C THR A 47 -5.86 11.94 2.88
N LEU A 48 -4.94 11.99 1.91
CA LEU A 48 -4.15 10.82 1.53
C LEU A 48 -3.32 10.30 2.72
N ILE A 49 -2.78 11.18 3.54
CA ILE A 49 -2.02 10.80 4.74
C ILE A 49 -2.94 10.13 5.76
N GLN A 50 -4.13 10.67 5.99
CA GLN A 50 -5.11 10.03 6.88
C GLN A 50 -5.48 8.64 6.35
N ALA A 51 -5.67 8.51 5.05
CA ALA A 51 -6.02 7.24 4.42
C ALA A 51 -4.95 6.16 4.65
N VAL A 52 -3.67 6.50 4.43
CA VAL A 52 -2.61 5.50 4.58
C VAL A 52 -2.39 5.12 6.05
N ILE A 53 -2.58 6.04 6.97
CA ILE A 53 -2.53 5.74 8.42
C ILE A 53 -3.68 4.79 8.80
N ARG A 54 -4.87 5.07 8.34
CA ARG A 54 -6.05 4.25 8.60
C ARG A 54 -5.91 2.84 8.03
N GLU A 55 -5.53 2.74 6.74
CA GLU A 55 -5.38 1.44 6.08
C GLU A 55 -4.29 0.60 6.73
N THR A 56 -3.17 1.20 7.12
CA THR A 56 -2.11 0.48 7.79
C THR A 56 -2.59 -0.10 9.13
N MET A 57 -3.34 0.68 9.89
CA MET A 57 -3.93 0.20 11.15
C MET A 57 -4.94 -0.92 10.91
N GLU A 58 -5.84 -0.75 9.95
CA GLU A 58 -6.89 -1.73 9.68
C GLU A 58 -6.34 -3.06 9.17
N GLU A 59 -5.28 -3.03 8.37
CA GLU A 59 -4.75 -4.23 7.73
C GLU A 59 -3.59 -4.87 8.48
N SER A 60 -2.87 -4.13 9.31
CA SER A 60 -1.68 -4.67 9.98
C SER A 60 -1.68 -4.50 11.50
N ALA A 61 -2.59 -3.71 12.03
CA ALA A 61 -2.64 -3.34 13.45
C ALA A 61 -1.39 -2.60 13.93
N TYR A 62 -0.67 -1.93 13.02
CA TYR A 62 0.45 -1.05 13.35
C TYR A 62 0.05 0.41 13.19
N GLU A 63 0.47 1.24 14.14
CA GLU A 63 0.50 2.67 13.92
C GLU A 63 1.54 3.00 12.85
N PHE A 64 1.26 4.02 12.04
CA PHE A 64 2.12 4.42 10.94
C PHE A 64 2.38 5.91 10.96
N THR A 65 3.65 6.30 10.83
CA THR A 65 4.05 7.70 10.67
C THR A 65 4.68 7.87 9.30
N PRO A 66 3.97 8.47 8.33
CA PRO A 66 4.55 8.78 7.02
C PRO A 66 5.68 9.80 7.16
N THR A 67 6.77 9.60 6.42
CA THR A 67 7.91 10.51 6.43
C THR A 67 8.18 11.11 5.05
N PHE A 68 7.91 10.35 3.98
CA PHE A 68 8.11 10.79 2.60
C PHE A 68 7.05 10.20 1.69
N LEU A 69 6.81 10.83 0.57
CA LEU A 69 6.12 10.20 -0.55
C LEU A 69 7.15 9.42 -1.37
N LEU A 70 6.91 8.14 -1.59
CA LEU A 70 7.73 7.33 -2.50
C LEU A 70 7.47 7.71 -3.95
N GLY A 71 6.20 7.87 -4.29
CA GLY A 71 5.79 8.22 -5.64
C GLY A 71 4.30 8.01 -5.87
N VAL A 72 3.88 8.32 -7.08
CA VAL A 72 2.53 8.07 -7.58
C VAL A 72 2.64 7.05 -8.70
N TYR A 73 1.88 5.97 -8.59
CA TYR A 73 1.96 4.83 -9.51
C TYR A 73 0.62 4.65 -10.21
N GLN A 74 0.64 4.78 -11.52
CA GLN A 74 -0.54 4.51 -12.32
C GLN A 74 -0.42 3.11 -12.92
N TRP A 75 -1.41 2.27 -12.68
CA TRP A 75 -1.42 0.91 -13.20
C TRP A 75 -2.81 0.53 -13.66
N LYS A 76 -2.90 0.02 -14.88
CA LYS A 76 -4.15 -0.52 -15.41
C LYS A 76 -4.16 -2.02 -15.27
N HIS A 77 -5.11 -2.54 -14.50
CA HIS A 77 -5.30 -3.98 -14.35
C HIS A 77 -5.91 -4.54 -15.63
N THR A 78 -5.21 -5.46 -16.29
CA THR A 78 -5.64 -5.96 -17.61
C THR A 78 -6.89 -6.84 -17.55
N LEU A 79 -7.13 -7.51 -16.41
CA LEU A 79 -8.26 -8.44 -16.28
C LEU A 79 -9.59 -7.75 -15.96
N ASN A 80 -9.59 -6.64 -15.25
CA ASN A 80 -10.81 -5.97 -14.83
C ASN A 80 -10.98 -4.56 -15.39
N ASP A 81 -10.07 -4.14 -16.28
CA ASP A 81 -10.10 -2.82 -16.93
C ASP A 81 -10.09 -1.63 -15.94
N THR A 82 -9.62 -1.85 -14.73
CA THR A 82 -9.56 -0.81 -13.70
C THR A 82 -8.20 -0.13 -13.70
N THR A 83 -8.19 1.20 -13.72
CA THR A 83 -6.98 1.99 -13.54
C THR A 83 -6.85 2.39 -12.07
N TYR A 84 -5.67 2.12 -11.50
CA TYR A 84 -5.34 2.51 -10.12
C TYR A 84 -4.33 3.64 -10.13
N LEU A 85 -4.59 4.64 -9.29
CA LEU A 85 -3.60 5.66 -8.92
C LEU A 85 -3.20 5.39 -7.48
N ARG A 86 -2.00 4.85 -7.30
CA ARG A 86 -1.48 4.53 -5.97
C ARG A 86 -0.55 5.64 -5.50
N PHE A 87 -0.86 6.20 -4.35
CA PHE A 87 0.03 7.11 -3.62
C PHE A 87 0.76 6.28 -2.57
N ALA A 88 2.05 6.05 -2.79
CA ALA A 88 2.86 5.22 -1.92
C ALA A 88 3.68 6.08 -0.96
N PHE A 89 3.57 5.80 0.33
CA PHE A 89 4.21 6.57 1.40
C PHE A 89 5.26 5.73 2.10
N ILE A 90 6.42 6.32 2.30
CA ILE A 90 7.48 5.75 3.14
C ILE A 90 7.25 6.24 4.56
N GLY A 91 7.44 5.37 5.54
CA GLY A 91 7.33 5.78 6.92
C GLY A 91 7.72 4.68 7.90
N LYS A 92 7.40 4.91 9.15
CA LYS A 92 7.80 4.04 10.26
C LYS A 92 6.58 3.44 10.93
N ALA A 93 6.69 2.15 11.28
CA ALA A 93 5.74 1.50 12.15
C ALA A 93 5.96 1.95 13.58
N GLY A 94 4.87 2.27 14.26
CA GLY A 94 4.87 2.56 15.69
C GLY A 94 4.36 1.37 16.50
N VAL A 95 3.43 1.64 17.42
CA VAL A 95 2.87 0.61 18.30
C VAL A 95 2.12 -0.44 17.49
N HIS A 96 2.31 -1.71 17.85
CA HIS A 96 1.56 -2.84 17.30
C HIS A 96 0.50 -3.29 18.31
N TYR A 97 -0.71 -3.55 17.81
CA TYR A 97 -1.84 -4.01 18.61
C TYR A 97 -2.18 -5.46 18.21
N PRO A 98 -1.47 -6.46 18.78
CA PRO A 98 -1.56 -7.85 18.27
C PRO A 98 -2.92 -8.51 18.47
N LEU A 99 -3.77 -7.98 19.35
CA LEU A 99 -5.11 -8.53 19.59
C LEU A 99 -6.17 -7.84 18.74
N GLN A 100 -5.82 -6.81 17.97
CA GLN A 100 -6.77 -6.14 17.10
C GLN A 100 -7.16 -7.05 15.92
N GLU A 101 -8.46 -7.13 15.67
CA GLU A 101 -8.98 -7.82 14.50
C GLU A 101 -8.59 -7.04 13.23
N LEU A 102 -8.11 -7.75 12.22
CA LEU A 102 -7.74 -7.15 10.93
C LEU A 102 -8.95 -7.12 10.00
N ASP A 103 -8.88 -6.26 8.97
CA ASP A 103 -9.94 -6.15 7.97
C ASP A 103 -10.29 -7.49 7.35
N ASP A 104 -11.53 -7.61 6.90
CA ASP A 104 -12.03 -8.79 6.18
C ASP A 104 -11.13 -9.10 4.98
N GLY A 105 -10.80 -10.39 4.83
CA GLY A 105 -9.94 -10.85 3.76
C GLY A 105 -8.44 -10.78 4.07
N ILE A 106 -8.04 -10.08 5.12
CA ILE A 106 -6.64 -10.06 5.56
C ILE A 106 -6.39 -11.28 6.45
N VAL A 107 -5.45 -12.13 6.02
CA VAL A 107 -5.08 -13.33 6.77
C VAL A 107 -4.11 -12.98 7.89
N GLN A 108 -3.09 -12.17 7.59
CA GLN A 108 -2.09 -11.74 8.57
C GLN A 108 -1.25 -10.59 8.04
N ALA A 109 -0.60 -9.89 8.95
CA ALA A 109 0.52 -8.99 8.64
C ALA A 109 1.82 -9.72 8.97
N LEU A 110 2.85 -9.52 8.15
CA LEU A 110 4.13 -10.20 8.32
C LEU A 110 5.28 -9.32 7.81
N TRP A 111 6.48 -9.66 8.26
CA TRP A 111 7.70 -8.98 7.83
C TRP A 111 8.48 -9.90 6.89
N MET A 112 8.86 -9.40 5.74
CA MET A 112 9.48 -10.19 4.68
C MET A 112 10.68 -9.43 4.13
N ASP A 113 11.84 -10.10 4.01
CA ASP A 113 13.03 -9.48 3.43
C ASP A 113 12.93 -9.41 1.90
N ILE A 114 13.81 -8.63 1.28
CA ILE A 114 13.75 -8.41 -0.16
C ILE A 114 13.98 -9.68 -0.98
N ASP A 115 14.82 -10.58 -0.52
CA ASP A 115 15.09 -11.82 -1.26
C ASP A 115 13.84 -12.70 -1.28
N GLU A 116 13.15 -12.82 -0.17
CA GLU A 116 11.87 -13.55 -0.08
C GLU A 116 10.80 -12.90 -0.93
N ILE A 117 10.70 -11.57 -0.92
CA ILE A 117 9.75 -10.85 -1.76
C ILE A 117 10.00 -11.12 -3.24
N ARG A 118 11.26 -11.09 -3.67
CA ARG A 118 11.63 -11.37 -5.05
C ARG A 118 11.31 -12.81 -5.45
N GLU A 119 11.57 -13.77 -4.57
CA GLU A 119 11.21 -15.17 -4.80
C GLU A 119 9.70 -15.35 -4.96
N LYS A 120 8.92 -14.57 -4.23
CA LYS A 120 7.46 -14.62 -4.22
C LYS A 120 6.81 -13.59 -5.13
N ALA A 121 7.54 -13.04 -6.09
CA ALA A 121 7.04 -11.98 -6.97
C ALA A 121 5.71 -12.35 -7.64
N SER A 122 5.53 -13.62 -8.04
CA SER A 122 4.30 -14.08 -8.68
C SER A 122 3.11 -14.17 -7.72
N LEU A 123 3.35 -14.11 -6.42
CA LEU A 123 2.31 -14.12 -5.37
C LEU A 123 1.99 -12.72 -4.86
N MET A 124 2.59 -11.68 -5.43
CA MET A 124 2.23 -10.31 -5.09
C MET A 124 0.88 -9.95 -5.69
N ARG A 125 0.11 -9.12 -4.98
CA ARG A 125 -1.23 -8.70 -5.37
C ARG A 125 -1.25 -8.02 -6.73
N SER A 126 -0.22 -7.23 -7.03
CA SER A 126 -0.05 -6.51 -8.29
C SER A 126 1.44 -6.23 -8.54
N PRO A 127 1.80 -5.84 -9.77
CA PRO A 127 3.19 -5.43 -10.06
C PRO A 127 3.67 -4.24 -9.23
N GLN A 128 2.74 -3.43 -8.73
CA GLN A 128 3.07 -2.26 -7.92
C GLN A 128 3.82 -2.62 -6.63
N VAL A 129 3.55 -3.80 -6.06
CA VAL A 129 4.12 -4.21 -4.77
C VAL A 129 5.65 -4.27 -4.84
N LEU A 130 6.19 -5.04 -5.78
CA LEU A 130 7.64 -5.16 -5.94
C LEU A 130 8.25 -3.87 -6.49
N THR A 131 7.59 -3.21 -7.44
CA THR A 131 8.08 -1.95 -8.00
C THR A 131 8.28 -0.89 -6.91
N CYS A 132 7.33 -0.73 -6.00
CA CYS A 132 7.45 0.20 -4.89
C CYS A 132 8.67 -0.12 -4.01
N ILE A 133 8.89 -1.38 -3.70
CA ILE A 133 10.02 -1.78 -2.86
C ILE A 133 11.34 -1.54 -3.58
N GLU A 134 11.44 -1.89 -4.86
CA GLU A 134 12.66 -1.65 -5.65
C GLU A 134 12.96 -0.14 -5.76
N ASP A 135 11.96 0.69 -5.96
CA ASP A 135 12.13 2.14 -6.02
C ASP A 135 12.56 2.70 -4.66
N TYR A 136 12.01 2.17 -3.57
CA TYR A 136 12.44 2.53 -2.22
C TYR A 136 13.92 2.18 -2.00
N LEU A 137 14.34 0.99 -2.38
CA LEU A 137 15.73 0.55 -2.26
C LEU A 137 16.68 1.36 -3.13
N ALA A 138 16.19 1.88 -4.26
CA ALA A 138 16.95 2.78 -5.12
C ALA A 138 17.07 4.20 -4.55
N GLY A 139 16.43 4.49 -3.41
CA GLY A 139 16.52 5.78 -2.74
C GLY A 139 15.49 6.82 -3.18
N ARG A 140 14.50 6.40 -3.96
CA ARG A 140 13.45 7.33 -4.44
C ARG A 140 12.62 7.82 -3.27
N ARG A 141 12.49 9.14 -3.15
CA ARG A 141 11.66 9.77 -2.12
C ARG A 141 11.42 11.23 -2.42
N TYR A 142 10.25 11.73 -2.04
CA TYR A 142 9.84 13.11 -2.22
C TYR A 142 9.27 13.65 -0.91
N PRO A 143 9.42 14.98 -0.65
CA PRO A 143 8.83 15.56 0.56
C PRO A 143 7.31 15.39 0.58
N LEU A 144 6.74 15.21 1.77
CA LEU A 144 5.28 15.11 1.92
C LEU A 144 4.58 16.40 1.45
N GLU A 145 5.29 17.53 1.48
CA GLU A 145 4.77 18.84 1.08
C GLU A 145 4.42 18.93 -0.42
N VAL A 146 4.79 17.94 -1.24
CA VAL A 146 4.31 17.88 -2.63
C VAL A 146 2.79 17.66 -2.69
N ILE A 147 2.21 17.19 -1.58
CA ILE A 147 0.76 17.03 -1.45
C ILE A 147 0.23 18.23 -0.65
N THR A 148 -0.67 18.99 -1.25
CA THR A 148 -1.32 20.12 -0.60
C THR A 148 -2.79 19.81 -0.40
N ASN A 149 -3.26 19.93 0.84
CA ASN A 149 -4.68 19.78 1.16
C ASN A 149 -5.31 21.16 1.30
N LEU A 150 -6.45 21.38 0.67
CA LEU A 150 -7.16 22.65 0.67
C LEU A 150 -8.39 22.60 1.58
#